data_52878aca11d3b17a1b37251427c007d2
#
_entry.id   52878aca11d3b17a1b37251427c007d2
#
_cell.length_a   1.000
_cell.length_b   1.000
_cell.length_c   1.000
_cell.angle_alpha   90.00
_cell.angle_beta   90.00
_cell.angle_gamma   90.00
#
_symmetry.space_group_name_H-M   'P 1'
#
loop_
_entity.id
_entity.type
_entity.pdbx_description
1 polymer ?
#
loop_
_entity_poly.entity_id
_entity_poly.type
_entity_poly.pdbx_seq_one_letter_code
_entity_poly.pdbx_strand_id
1 'polypeptide(L)'
;MKNAIRTIATVALAFALVGCSSTSTGSTSTKTSGEDKTIKVGATAVPHAEILNNVVKDVLAKDGWTLEVTEFTDYVTPNTALEEGSLDANYFQTLGYMSDQNTSKGLHLAAAVGVHIEPMGIYSATVTDIKDLKDGATISLPNDADNLDRGLRVLVQAGLLEDPGTDEYVTETTFNGNKELNPHNYDIQPVEAAQVPLTLEDVDAVVANGNYALEADLPSKHPAIYVEQFDQETSVKRTNYVVVKDENLDTEKTKALVKAITSDEVKSYIEDTYKGSVIASFIDTEGNPVD
;
A
#
# COMPACT_ATOMS: atom_id res chain seq x y z
N MET A 1 12.20 20.68 -66.09
CA MET A 1 11.37 21.62 -66.86
C MET A 1 10.57 22.48 -65.89
N LYS A 2 10.83 23.80 -65.99
CA LYS A 2 10.00 24.99 -65.64
C LYS A 2 9.47 25.08 -64.20
N ASN A 3 10.15 25.82 -63.32
CA ASN A 3 10.04 27.26 -62.97
C ASN A 3 8.60 27.80 -62.83
N ALA A 4 8.27 28.28 -61.60
CA ALA A 4 7.65 29.59 -61.44
C ALA A 4 7.77 30.09 -60.00
N ILE A 5 8.60 31.07 -59.82
CA ILE A 5 8.72 32.04 -58.74
C ILE A 5 7.55 33.03 -58.86
N ARG A 6 6.92 33.43 -57.77
CA ARG A 6 6.29 34.74 -57.62
C ARG A 6 6.39 35.30 -56.22
N THR A 7 7.11 36.38 -56.16
CA THR A 7 7.39 37.37 -55.11
C THR A 7 6.28 38.44 -55.05
N ILE A 8 6.32 39.26 -53.96
CA ILE A 8 5.74 40.62 -53.78
C ILE A 8 4.42 40.59 -52.94
N ALA A 9 4.18 41.43 -51.96
CA ALA A 9 4.75 42.71 -51.57
C ALA A 9 4.44 43.05 -50.09
N THR A 10 5.34 43.79 -49.52
CA THR A 10 5.31 44.54 -48.27
C THR A 10 4.30 45.71 -48.36
N VAL A 11 3.47 45.92 -47.31
CA VAL A 11 2.86 47.22 -47.06
C VAL A 11 3.04 47.55 -45.57
N ALA A 12 3.90 48.53 -45.32
CA ALA A 12 4.03 49.23 -44.04
C ALA A 12 3.01 50.38 -44.00
N LEU A 13 2.24 50.45 -42.90
CA LEU A 13 1.47 51.66 -42.63
C LEU A 13 1.70 52.05 -41.15
N ALA A 14 2.45 53.14 -41.01
CA ALA A 14 2.63 53.85 -39.74
C ALA A 14 1.46 54.82 -39.53
N PHE A 15 0.83 54.83 -38.40
CA PHE A 15 0.03 55.97 -37.93
C PHE A 15 0.24 56.26 -36.46
N ALA A 16 0.25 57.54 -36.22
CA ALA A 16 0.80 58.33 -35.14
C ALA A 16 0.13 58.15 -33.75
N LEU A 17 0.92 58.50 -32.74
CA LEU A 17 0.60 58.78 -31.36
C LEU A 17 -0.49 59.84 -31.16
N VAL A 18 -1.46 59.54 -30.31
CA VAL A 18 -2.18 60.55 -29.50
C VAL A 18 -2.19 60.06 -28.07
N GLY A 19 -1.51 60.81 -27.19
CA GLY A 19 -1.52 60.55 -25.76
C GLY A 19 -2.77 61.04 -25.08
N CYS A 20 -3.28 60.24 -24.15
CA CYS A 20 -4.12 60.71 -23.06
C CYS A 20 -3.66 60.04 -21.77
N SER A 21 -3.07 60.85 -20.91
CA SER A 21 -2.74 60.50 -19.55
C SER A 21 -4.02 60.33 -18.75
N SER A 22 -4.34 59.17 -18.28
CA SER A 22 -5.25 58.92 -17.15
C SER A 22 -4.53 58.00 -16.16
N THR A 23 -4.25 58.60 -15.03
CA THR A 23 -3.71 57.95 -13.83
C THR A 23 -4.75 56.94 -13.33
N SER A 24 -4.58 55.65 -13.71
CA SER A 24 -5.31 54.57 -13.04
C SER A 24 -4.33 53.89 -12.10
N THR A 25 -4.61 54.06 -10.83
CA THR A 25 -4.01 53.31 -9.72
C THR A 25 -4.17 51.82 -10.03
N GLY A 26 -3.12 51.20 -10.53
CA GLY A 26 -3.08 49.75 -10.74
C GLY A 26 -3.07 49.07 -9.38
N SER A 27 -4.22 48.59 -8.95
CA SER A 27 -4.26 47.50 -7.97
C SER A 27 -3.59 46.29 -8.60
N THR A 28 -2.35 46.08 -8.26
CA THR A 28 -1.68 44.81 -8.45
C THR A 28 -2.38 43.82 -7.53
N SER A 29 -3.42 43.13 -8.02
CA SER A 29 -3.91 41.94 -7.39
C SER A 29 -2.80 40.91 -7.48
N THR A 30 -1.99 40.85 -6.46
CA THR A 30 -1.16 39.67 -6.17
C THR A 30 -2.16 38.52 -6.08
N LYS A 31 -2.28 37.73 -7.14
CA LYS A 31 -2.82 36.38 -7.00
C LYS A 31 -1.86 35.68 -6.05
N THR A 32 -2.22 35.65 -4.78
CA THR A 32 -1.73 34.64 -3.86
C THR A 32 -2.14 33.33 -4.51
N SER A 33 -1.20 32.63 -5.10
CA SER A 33 -1.38 31.21 -5.43
C SER A 33 -1.66 30.56 -4.06
N GLY A 34 -2.93 30.31 -3.75
CA GLY A 34 -3.27 29.51 -2.60
C GLY A 34 -2.49 28.20 -2.74
N GLU A 35 -1.77 27.83 -1.70
CA GLU A 35 -1.13 26.51 -1.64
C GLU A 35 -2.18 25.48 -2.01
N ASP A 36 -1.82 24.57 -2.92
CA ASP A 36 -2.68 23.44 -3.26
C ASP A 36 -2.80 22.54 -2.03
N LYS A 37 -3.94 22.62 -1.36
CA LYS A 37 -4.27 21.84 -0.17
C LYS A 37 -4.96 20.53 -0.49
N THR A 38 -4.77 20.00 -1.69
CA THR A 38 -5.24 18.67 -2.08
C THR A 38 -4.15 17.64 -1.86
N ILE A 39 -4.45 16.57 -1.14
CA ILE A 39 -3.57 15.41 -0.92
C ILE A 39 -4.16 14.23 -1.67
N LYS A 40 -3.38 13.65 -2.58
CA LYS A 40 -3.77 12.50 -3.39
C LYS A 40 -3.12 11.23 -2.85
N VAL A 41 -3.93 10.28 -2.40
CA VAL A 41 -3.46 9.03 -1.79
C VAL A 41 -3.96 7.83 -2.57
N GLY A 42 -3.03 6.94 -2.97
CA GLY A 42 -3.35 5.63 -3.52
C GLY A 42 -3.49 4.59 -2.40
N ALA A 43 -4.52 3.76 -2.46
CA ALA A 43 -4.78 2.75 -1.43
C ALA A 43 -5.46 1.51 -2.01
N THR A 44 -5.30 0.34 -1.36
CA THR A 44 -6.19 -0.80 -1.61
C THR A 44 -7.52 -0.61 -0.89
N ALA A 45 -8.58 -1.31 -1.33
CA ALA A 45 -9.95 -1.02 -0.91
C ALA A 45 -10.14 -1.13 0.62
N VAL A 46 -9.90 -2.31 1.19
CA VAL A 46 -10.11 -2.62 2.61
C VAL A 46 -8.78 -3.04 3.25
N PRO A 47 -8.41 -2.54 4.42
CA PRO A 47 -9.06 -1.50 5.22
C PRO A 47 -8.62 -0.08 4.82
N HIS A 48 -7.65 0.05 3.92
CA HIS A 48 -6.87 1.26 3.66
C HIS A 48 -7.72 2.42 3.14
N ALA A 49 -8.41 2.23 1.99
CA ALA A 49 -9.30 3.27 1.45
C ALA A 49 -10.52 3.53 2.34
N GLU A 50 -11.01 2.51 3.05
CA GLU A 50 -12.08 2.70 4.04
C GLU A 50 -11.65 3.63 5.17
N ILE A 51 -10.46 3.44 5.77
CA ILE A 51 -9.91 4.31 6.82
C ILE A 51 -9.74 5.73 6.27
N LEU A 52 -9.18 5.88 5.07
CA LEU A 52 -8.98 7.19 4.43
C LEU A 52 -10.31 7.91 4.20
N ASN A 53 -11.29 7.24 3.61
CA ASN A 53 -12.56 7.85 3.20
C ASN A 53 -13.52 8.08 4.37
N ASN A 54 -13.56 7.18 5.36
CA ASN A 54 -14.56 7.21 6.42
C ASN A 54 -14.14 8.05 7.64
N VAL A 55 -12.82 8.31 7.83
CA VAL A 55 -12.35 9.07 9.00
C VAL A 55 -11.25 10.08 8.65
N VAL A 56 -10.17 9.70 7.97
CA VAL A 56 -9.03 10.60 7.70
C VAL A 56 -9.45 11.83 6.90
N LYS A 57 -10.33 11.65 5.93
CA LYS A 57 -10.88 12.72 5.10
C LYS A 57 -11.53 13.83 5.92
N ASP A 58 -12.34 13.46 6.92
CA ASP A 58 -13.02 14.42 7.78
C ASP A 58 -12.07 15.11 8.76
N VAL A 59 -11.04 14.40 9.25
CA VAL A 59 -9.98 14.98 10.08
C VAL A 59 -9.18 16.01 9.29
N LEU A 60 -8.74 15.68 8.08
CA LEU A 60 -8.03 16.61 7.18
C LEU A 60 -8.86 17.84 6.83
N ALA A 61 -10.17 17.67 6.60
CA ALA A 61 -11.06 18.78 6.25
C ALA A 61 -11.17 19.84 7.37
N LYS A 62 -11.05 19.44 8.65
CA LYS A 62 -11.04 20.38 9.79
C LYS A 62 -9.85 21.36 9.72
N ASP A 63 -8.71 20.91 9.17
CA ASP A 63 -7.49 21.73 8.98
C ASP A 63 -7.43 22.38 7.57
N GLY A 64 -8.51 22.27 6.80
CA GLY A 64 -8.67 22.91 5.48
C GLY A 64 -7.97 22.17 4.33
N TRP A 65 -7.65 20.88 4.52
CA TRP A 65 -7.12 20.00 3.47
C TRP A 65 -8.23 19.24 2.76
N THR A 66 -8.00 18.90 1.51
CA THR A 66 -8.87 18.02 0.71
C THR A 66 -8.14 16.70 0.47
N LEU A 67 -8.77 15.57 0.75
CA LEU A 67 -8.24 14.25 0.45
C LEU A 67 -8.91 13.68 -0.80
N GLU A 68 -8.09 13.28 -1.77
CA GLU A 68 -8.50 12.49 -2.94
C GLU A 68 -7.88 11.09 -2.82
N VAL A 69 -8.74 10.07 -2.79
CA VAL A 69 -8.32 8.66 -2.67
C VAL A 69 -8.51 7.99 -4.02
N THR A 70 -7.46 7.33 -4.50
CA THR A 70 -7.50 6.45 -5.68
C THR A 70 -7.35 5.00 -5.21
N GLU A 71 -8.35 4.16 -5.49
CA GLU A 71 -8.30 2.75 -5.13
C GLU A 71 -7.58 1.92 -6.18
N PHE A 72 -6.76 0.98 -5.72
CA PHE A 72 -6.01 0.02 -6.51
C PHE A 72 -6.36 -1.40 -6.09
N THR A 73 -6.30 -2.33 -7.04
CA THR A 73 -6.62 -3.75 -6.83
C THR A 73 -5.38 -4.64 -6.79
N ASP A 74 -4.18 -4.05 -6.92
CA ASP A 74 -2.89 -4.74 -6.91
C ASP A 74 -1.86 -3.99 -6.07
N TYR A 75 -0.70 -4.62 -5.80
CA TYR A 75 0.38 -4.02 -5.01
C TYR A 75 1.48 -3.34 -5.85
N VAL A 76 1.46 -3.48 -7.18
CA VAL A 76 2.51 -2.95 -8.08
C VAL A 76 2.22 -1.52 -8.49
N THR A 77 0.99 -1.27 -8.90
CA THR A 77 0.56 0.00 -9.52
C THR A 77 0.64 1.19 -8.56
N PRO A 78 0.28 1.09 -7.25
CA PRO A 78 0.35 2.24 -6.34
C PRO A 78 1.75 2.81 -6.18
N ASN A 79 2.79 1.96 -6.13
CA ASN A 79 4.18 2.42 -6.03
C ASN A 79 4.67 3.08 -7.31
N THR A 80 4.29 2.56 -8.47
CA THR A 80 4.59 3.19 -9.77
C THR A 80 3.94 4.57 -9.88
N ALA A 81 2.65 4.68 -9.52
CA ALA A 81 1.92 5.95 -9.56
C ALA A 81 2.50 7.01 -8.60
N LEU A 82 3.00 6.57 -7.42
CA LEU A 82 3.67 7.45 -6.46
C LEU A 82 5.03 7.93 -6.99
N GLU A 83 5.86 7.02 -7.51
CA GLU A 83 7.18 7.36 -8.08
C GLU A 83 7.05 8.32 -9.26
N GLU A 84 6.05 8.14 -10.12
CA GLU A 84 5.75 9.02 -11.26
C GLU A 84 5.15 10.38 -10.85
N GLY A 85 4.80 10.58 -9.57
CA GLY A 85 4.25 11.83 -9.04
C GLY A 85 2.76 12.03 -9.34
N SER A 86 2.03 10.99 -9.71
CA SER A 86 0.56 11.03 -9.87
C SER A 86 -0.16 11.08 -8.52
N LEU A 87 0.50 10.62 -7.45
CA LEU A 87 0.06 10.59 -6.07
C LEU A 87 1.02 11.41 -5.20
N ASP A 88 0.52 11.96 -4.09
CA ASP A 88 1.34 12.56 -3.04
C ASP A 88 1.82 11.50 -2.04
N ALA A 89 1.02 10.45 -1.82
CA ALA A 89 1.32 9.32 -0.95
C ALA A 89 0.61 8.04 -1.42
N ASN A 90 1.02 6.88 -0.91
CA ASN A 90 0.20 5.69 -0.92
C ASN A 90 0.09 5.07 0.49
N TYR A 91 -0.95 4.26 0.67
CA TYR A 91 -1.22 3.57 1.92
C TYR A 91 -1.83 2.20 1.61
N PHE A 92 -0.97 1.16 1.60
CA PHE A 92 -1.37 -0.22 1.28
C PHE A 92 -0.29 -1.25 1.64
N GLN A 93 0.93 -0.83 2.03
CA GLN A 93 2.11 -1.66 2.05
C GLN A 93 2.83 -1.67 3.39
N THR A 94 3.52 -2.77 3.65
CA THR A 94 4.41 -2.93 4.79
C THR A 94 5.80 -2.37 4.50
N LEU A 95 6.57 -2.14 5.57
CA LEU A 95 7.96 -1.69 5.44
C LEU A 95 8.83 -2.69 4.67
N GLY A 96 8.60 -4.00 4.88
CA GLY A 96 9.32 -5.05 4.16
C GLY A 96 9.05 -5.00 2.66
N TYR A 97 7.77 -4.92 2.27
CA TYR A 97 7.37 -4.82 0.87
C TYR A 97 7.93 -3.56 0.19
N MET A 98 7.81 -2.38 0.84
CA MET A 98 8.38 -1.13 0.31
C MET A 98 9.88 -1.25 0.05
N SER A 99 10.63 -1.80 1.01
CA SER A 99 12.08 -1.98 0.89
C SER A 99 12.47 -2.90 -0.28
N ASP A 100 11.74 -4.01 -0.45
CA ASP A 100 11.92 -4.91 -1.59
C ASP A 100 11.65 -4.17 -2.92
N GLN A 101 10.54 -3.44 -3.02
CA GLN A 101 10.19 -2.69 -4.23
C GLN A 101 11.21 -1.59 -4.56
N ASN A 102 11.71 -0.85 -3.55
CA ASN A 102 12.78 0.12 -3.74
C ASN A 102 14.03 -0.53 -4.33
N THR A 103 14.44 -1.68 -3.75
CA THR A 103 15.65 -2.39 -4.17
C THR A 103 15.50 -3.01 -5.56
N SER A 104 14.40 -3.73 -5.79
CA SER A 104 14.19 -4.52 -7.01
C SER A 104 13.83 -3.67 -8.23
N LYS A 105 13.14 -2.52 -8.03
CA LYS A 105 12.66 -1.64 -9.09
C LYS A 105 13.37 -0.29 -9.14
N GLY A 106 14.27 0.00 -8.21
CA GLY A 106 14.99 1.29 -8.15
C GLY A 106 14.08 2.46 -7.83
N LEU A 107 13.10 2.26 -6.93
CA LEU A 107 12.19 3.33 -6.49
C LEU A 107 12.82 4.12 -5.34
N HIS A 108 12.31 5.35 -5.12
CA HIS A 108 12.78 6.30 -4.13
C HIS A 108 11.66 6.64 -3.13
N LEU A 109 11.13 5.59 -2.51
CA LEU A 109 10.00 5.69 -1.59
C LEU A 109 10.46 5.60 -0.14
N ALA A 110 9.79 6.36 0.74
CA ALA A 110 10.06 6.39 2.16
C ALA A 110 8.79 6.27 2.98
N ALA A 111 8.84 5.51 4.08
CA ALA A 111 7.73 5.37 5.02
C ALA A 111 7.67 6.63 5.90
N ALA A 112 6.51 7.28 5.92
CA ALA A 112 6.26 8.47 6.72
C ALA A 112 5.76 8.14 8.13
N VAL A 113 4.82 7.18 8.25
CA VAL A 113 4.28 6.71 9.54
C VAL A 113 3.61 5.37 9.37
N GLY A 114 3.76 4.49 10.36
CA GLY A 114 2.99 3.26 10.52
C GLY A 114 1.59 3.54 11.04
N VAL A 115 0.62 2.78 10.57
CA VAL A 115 -0.79 3.02 10.88
C VAL A 115 -1.47 1.80 11.52
N HIS A 116 -1.27 0.60 10.94
CA HIS A 116 -1.90 -0.61 11.46
C HIS A 116 -1.16 -1.87 11.00
N ILE A 117 -1.46 -2.97 11.68
CA ILE A 117 -1.01 -4.30 11.29
C ILE A 117 -2.22 -5.13 10.85
N GLU A 118 -2.04 -5.91 9.79
CA GLU A 118 -2.96 -6.95 9.35
C GLU A 118 -2.26 -8.29 9.43
N PRO A 119 -2.64 -9.17 10.37
CA PRO A 119 -2.09 -10.52 10.39
C PRO A 119 -2.42 -11.29 9.10
N MET A 120 -1.45 -12.03 8.55
CA MET A 120 -1.78 -13.07 7.58
C MET A 120 -2.58 -14.18 8.23
N GLY A 121 -3.53 -14.76 7.51
CA GLY A 121 -4.30 -15.91 7.95
C GLY A 121 -4.08 -17.12 7.05
N ILE A 122 -4.13 -18.33 7.64
CA ILE A 122 -4.28 -19.58 6.91
C ILE A 122 -5.77 -19.92 6.90
N TYR A 123 -6.33 -20.09 5.71
CA TYR A 123 -7.75 -20.39 5.51
C TYR A 123 -7.91 -21.69 4.74
N SER A 124 -9.00 -22.42 4.98
CA SER A 124 -9.36 -23.63 4.26
C SER A 124 -10.88 -23.73 4.09
N ALA A 125 -11.34 -24.19 2.94
CA ALA A 125 -12.73 -24.53 2.70
C ALA A 125 -13.08 -25.96 3.18
N THR A 126 -12.07 -26.78 3.48
CA THR A 126 -12.25 -28.22 3.72
C THR A 126 -11.99 -28.64 5.16
N VAL A 127 -11.14 -27.90 5.91
CA VAL A 127 -10.82 -28.20 7.32
C VAL A 127 -11.01 -26.98 8.21
N THR A 128 -11.30 -27.21 9.49
CA THR A 128 -11.49 -26.15 10.49
C THR A 128 -10.43 -26.16 11.61
N ASP A 129 -9.57 -27.17 11.62
CA ASP A 129 -8.38 -27.24 12.48
C ASP A 129 -7.17 -27.49 11.58
N ILE A 130 -6.09 -26.75 11.82
CA ILE A 130 -4.86 -26.85 11.02
C ILE A 130 -4.23 -28.25 11.07
N LYS A 131 -4.48 -29.01 12.14
CA LYS A 131 -4.00 -30.39 12.34
C LYS A 131 -4.68 -31.41 11.42
N ASP A 132 -5.85 -31.02 10.84
CA ASP A 132 -6.58 -31.88 9.93
C ASP A 132 -6.13 -31.72 8.46
N LEU A 133 -5.16 -30.82 8.21
CA LEU A 133 -4.57 -30.66 6.88
C LEU A 133 -3.74 -31.90 6.54
N LYS A 134 -4.05 -32.53 5.43
CA LYS A 134 -3.46 -33.83 5.05
C LYS A 134 -2.06 -33.68 4.45
N ASP A 135 -1.25 -34.72 4.60
CA ASP A 135 0.03 -34.82 3.86
C ASP A 135 -0.22 -34.71 2.36
N GLY A 136 0.63 -33.95 1.67
CA GLY A 136 0.51 -33.65 0.25
C GLY A 136 -0.54 -32.60 -0.10
N ALA A 137 -1.13 -31.92 0.89
CA ALA A 137 -2.09 -30.84 0.63
C ALA A 137 -1.44 -29.71 -0.20
N THR A 138 -2.26 -29.13 -1.09
CA THR A 138 -1.86 -27.96 -1.89
C THR A 138 -2.16 -26.68 -1.13
N ILE A 139 -1.14 -25.81 -1.02
CA ILE A 139 -1.23 -24.54 -0.30
C ILE A 139 -0.85 -23.39 -1.23
N SER A 140 -1.78 -22.47 -1.48
CA SER A 140 -1.44 -21.26 -2.25
C SER A 140 -1.13 -20.08 -1.34
N LEU A 141 -0.21 -19.20 -1.79
CA LEU A 141 0.26 -18.01 -1.07
C LEU A 141 0.81 -16.97 -2.06
N PRO A 142 1.09 -15.72 -1.62
CA PRO A 142 1.59 -14.67 -2.50
C PRO A 142 2.92 -15.01 -3.18
N ASN A 143 3.15 -14.46 -4.38
CA ASN A 143 4.34 -14.73 -5.19
C ASN A 143 5.37 -13.59 -5.21
N ASP A 144 5.08 -12.43 -4.63
CA ASP A 144 6.11 -11.40 -4.44
C ASP A 144 7.07 -11.78 -3.31
N ALA A 145 8.32 -11.33 -3.41
CA ALA A 145 9.40 -11.85 -2.55
C ALA A 145 9.14 -11.67 -1.05
N ASP A 146 8.65 -10.49 -0.62
CA ASP A 146 8.41 -10.23 0.82
C ASP A 146 7.23 -11.03 1.35
N ASN A 147 6.09 -11.07 0.62
CA ASN A 147 4.91 -11.79 1.09
C ASN A 147 5.03 -13.30 0.91
N LEU A 148 5.80 -13.79 -0.09
CA LEU A 148 6.12 -15.21 -0.21
C LEU A 148 6.92 -15.70 1.00
N ASP A 149 8.02 -15.02 1.34
CA ASP A 149 8.82 -15.34 2.53
C ASP A 149 7.96 -15.28 3.81
N ARG A 150 7.17 -14.20 3.97
CA ARG A 150 6.26 -14.03 5.10
C ARG A 150 5.27 -15.19 5.20
N GLY A 151 4.61 -15.55 4.10
CA GLY A 151 3.65 -16.66 4.07
C GLY A 151 4.27 -18.01 4.43
N LEU A 152 5.49 -18.28 3.92
CA LEU A 152 6.26 -19.49 4.27
C LEU A 152 6.61 -19.51 5.77
N ARG A 153 6.99 -18.38 6.36
CA ARG A 153 7.25 -18.29 7.79
C ARG A 153 5.98 -18.41 8.64
N VAL A 154 4.83 -18.00 8.13
CA VAL A 154 3.53 -18.27 8.78
C VAL A 154 3.24 -19.78 8.80
N LEU A 155 3.60 -20.52 7.72
CA LEU A 155 3.49 -21.99 7.72
C LEU A 155 4.46 -22.64 8.72
N VAL A 156 5.66 -22.07 8.89
CA VAL A 156 6.63 -22.51 9.93
C VAL A 156 6.06 -22.23 11.33
N GLN A 157 5.55 -21.04 11.61
CA GLN A 157 4.92 -20.69 12.89
C GLN A 157 3.75 -21.63 13.22
N ALA A 158 3.00 -22.03 12.19
CA ALA A 158 1.87 -22.94 12.35
C ALA A 158 2.30 -24.42 12.56
N GLY A 159 3.59 -24.72 12.45
CA GLY A 159 4.14 -26.08 12.58
C GLY A 159 3.88 -26.98 11.38
N LEU A 160 3.57 -26.40 10.21
CA LEU A 160 3.36 -27.12 8.96
C LEU A 160 4.67 -27.33 8.18
N LEU A 161 5.62 -26.40 8.34
CA LEU A 161 6.97 -26.47 7.78
C LEU A 161 8.00 -26.34 8.89
N GLU A 162 9.20 -26.87 8.66
CA GLU A 162 10.33 -26.71 9.57
C GLU A 162 11.08 -25.40 9.29
N ASP A 163 11.72 -24.82 10.31
CA ASP A 163 12.48 -23.57 10.20
C ASP A 163 13.70 -23.79 9.28
N PRO A 164 13.87 -23.02 8.19
CA PRO A 164 15.02 -23.11 7.30
C PRO A 164 16.34 -22.62 7.92
N GLY A 165 16.30 -22.00 9.10
CA GLY A 165 17.49 -21.55 9.84
C GLY A 165 18.25 -20.40 9.18
N THR A 166 17.54 -19.54 8.45
CA THR A 166 18.10 -18.35 7.78
C THR A 166 17.17 -17.15 7.90
N ASP A 167 17.75 -15.94 7.99
CA ASP A 167 17.02 -14.65 7.95
C ASP A 167 16.89 -14.11 6.52
N GLU A 168 17.52 -14.75 5.53
CA GLU A 168 17.35 -14.40 4.12
C GLU A 168 15.98 -14.84 3.61
N TYR A 169 15.48 -14.17 2.57
CA TYR A 169 14.23 -14.56 1.92
C TYR A 169 14.29 -16.00 1.40
N VAL A 170 13.29 -16.79 1.77
CA VAL A 170 13.08 -18.14 1.26
C VAL A 170 11.96 -18.17 0.21
N THR A 171 11.98 -19.20 -0.63
CA THR A 171 10.98 -19.40 -1.68
C THR A 171 10.36 -20.79 -1.55
N GLU A 172 9.30 -21.05 -2.30
CA GLU A 172 8.67 -22.37 -2.37
C GLU A 172 9.66 -23.48 -2.72
N THR A 173 10.70 -23.16 -3.50
CA THR A 173 11.75 -24.15 -3.89
C THR A 173 12.62 -24.59 -2.72
N THR A 174 12.67 -23.82 -1.63
CA THR A 174 13.33 -24.20 -0.38
C THR A 174 12.62 -25.41 0.26
N PHE A 175 11.32 -25.51 0.11
CA PHE A 175 10.45 -26.48 0.79
C PHE A 175 9.92 -27.57 -0.13
N ASN A 176 9.52 -27.23 -1.37
CA ASN A 176 8.96 -28.22 -2.30
C ASN A 176 9.98 -29.35 -2.61
N GLY A 177 9.58 -30.57 -2.30
CA GLY A 177 10.44 -31.76 -2.46
C GLY A 177 11.54 -31.93 -1.38
N ASN A 178 11.65 -31.02 -0.43
CA ASN A 178 12.61 -31.10 0.68
C ASN A 178 11.94 -31.73 1.92
N LYS A 179 12.18 -33.00 2.16
CA LYS A 179 11.56 -33.75 3.27
C LYS A 179 12.00 -33.32 4.67
N GLU A 180 13.15 -32.66 4.79
CA GLU A 180 13.63 -32.14 6.08
C GLU A 180 12.87 -30.88 6.47
N LEU A 181 12.62 -29.98 5.52
CA LEU A 181 11.91 -28.71 5.76
C LEU A 181 10.39 -28.81 5.53
N ASN A 182 9.94 -29.78 4.74
CA ASN A 182 8.53 -30.03 4.43
C ASN A 182 8.19 -31.52 4.64
N PRO A 183 8.11 -31.96 5.90
CA PRO A 183 7.91 -33.39 6.25
C PRO A 183 6.56 -33.93 5.78
N HIS A 184 5.55 -33.06 5.66
CA HIS A 184 4.21 -33.40 5.18
C HIS A 184 4.09 -33.39 3.65
N ASN A 185 5.18 -33.03 2.95
CA ASN A 185 5.22 -32.95 1.48
C ASN A 185 4.11 -32.06 0.88
N TYR A 186 3.80 -30.94 1.52
CA TYR A 186 2.87 -29.95 0.99
C TYR A 186 3.33 -29.46 -0.39
N ASP A 187 2.39 -29.24 -1.31
CA ASP A 187 2.61 -28.63 -2.61
C ASP A 187 2.35 -27.11 -2.50
N ILE A 188 3.43 -26.35 -2.41
CA ILE A 188 3.37 -24.89 -2.19
C ILE A 188 3.30 -24.19 -3.54
N GLN A 189 2.23 -23.44 -3.79
CA GLN A 189 1.91 -22.79 -5.06
C GLN A 189 1.81 -21.27 -4.92
N PRO A 190 2.89 -20.52 -5.27
CA PRO A 190 2.85 -19.06 -5.29
C PRO A 190 1.96 -18.53 -6.42
N VAL A 191 1.05 -17.60 -6.09
CA VAL A 191 0.20 -16.88 -7.03
C VAL A 191 0.18 -15.40 -6.69
N GLU A 192 -0.30 -14.54 -7.59
CA GLU A 192 -0.45 -13.12 -7.29
C GLU A 192 -1.28 -12.90 -6.02
N ALA A 193 -0.86 -11.98 -5.14
CA ALA A 193 -1.46 -11.82 -3.81
C ALA A 193 -2.99 -11.59 -3.84
N ALA A 194 -3.46 -10.79 -4.81
CA ALA A 194 -4.90 -10.56 -5.02
C ALA A 194 -5.67 -11.82 -5.48
N GLN A 195 -4.99 -12.81 -6.03
CA GLN A 195 -5.59 -14.06 -6.50
C GLN A 195 -5.66 -15.13 -5.41
N VAL A 196 -4.81 -15.02 -4.36
CA VAL A 196 -4.73 -16.04 -3.30
C VAL A 196 -6.11 -16.39 -2.70
N PRO A 197 -6.95 -15.45 -2.25
CA PRO A 197 -8.26 -15.78 -1.71
C PRO A 197 -9.19 -16.48 -2.70
N LEU A 198 -9.01 -16.22 -4.00
CA LEU A 198 -9.86 -16.77 -5.06
C LEU A 198 -9.53 -18.23 -5.38
N THR A 199 -8.34 -18.70 -5.00
CA THR A 199 -7.93 -20.09 -5.18
C THR A 199 -8.45 -21.04 -4.10
N LEU A 200 -9.12 -20.52 -3.03
CA LEU A 200 -9.51 -21.30 -1.86
C LEU A 200 -10.34 -22.56 -2.17
N GLU A 201 -11.19 -22.50 -3.19
CA GLU A 201 -12.01 -23.65 -3.59
C GLU A 201 -11.25 -24.69 -4.46
N ASP A 202 -10.07 -24.31 -4.97
CA ASP A 202 -9.25 -25.14 -5.87
C ASP A 202 -8.06 -25.79 -5.16
N VAL A 203 -7.74 -25.35 -3.91
CA VAL A 203 -6.63 -25.85 -3.10
C VAL A 203 -7.09 -26.27 -1.70
N ASP A 204 -6.23 -26.96 -0.95
CA ASP A 204 -6.58 -27.41 0.41
C ASP A 204 -6.51 -26.28 1.44
N ALA A 205 -5.59 -25.31 1.25
CA ALA A 205 -5.49 -24.14 2.08
C ALA A 205 -4.86 -22.95 1.32
N VAL A 206 -5.10 -21.73 1.81
CA VAL A 206 -4.46 -20.52 1.34
C VAL A 206 -3.82 -19.76 2.51
N VAL A 207 -2.67 -19.10 2.27
CA VAL A 207 -2.07 -18.13 3.20
C VAL A 207 -2.27 -16.75 2.59
N ALA A 208 -3.22 -16.00 3.10
CA ALA A 208 -3.67 -14.74 2.51
C ALA A 208 -3.25 -13.51 3.32
N ASN A 209 -2.89 -12.43 2.64
CA ASN A 209 -2.73 -11.11 3.24
C ASN A 209 -4.06 -10.64 3.84
N GLY A 210 -4.00 -9.95 4.98
CA GLY A 210 -5.18 -9.54 5.74
C GLY A 210 -6.19 -8.72 4.94
N ASN A 211 -5.71 -7.72 4.17
CA ASN A 211 -6.58 -6.89 3.33
C ASN A 211 -7.34 -7.70 2.26
N TYR A 212 -6.67 -8.57 1.51
CA TYR A 212 -7.34 -9.41 0.51
C TYR A 212 -8.25 -10.47 1.13
N ALA A 213 -7.88 -10.98 2.31
CA ALA A 213 -8.77 -11.87 3.06
C ALA A 213 -10.06 -11.14 3.51
N LEU A 214 -9.95 -9.89 3.97
CA LEU A 214 -11.10 -9.05 4.34
C LEU A 214 -11.94 -8.69 3.12
N GLU A 215 -11.33 -8.29 2.01
CA GLU A 215 -12.04 -7.95 0.77
C GLU A 215 -12.83 -9.15 0.21
N ALA A 216 -12.28 -10.36 0.31
CA ALA A 216 -12.94 -11.59 -0.07
C ALA A 216 -13.93 -12.11 0.98
N ASP A 217 -14.06 -11.45 2.15
CA ASP A 217 -14.89 -11.87 3.29
C ASP A 217 -14.53 -13.29 3.81
N LEU A 218 -13.22 -13.65 3.71
CA LEU A 218 -12.75 -14.96 4.19
C LEU A 218 -12.99 -15.16 5.68
N PRO A 219 -12.66 -14.19 6.59
CA PRO A 219 -12.85 -14.40 8.01
C PRO A 219 -14.27 -14.74 8.43
N SER A 220 -15.29 -14.25 7.69
CA SER A 220 -16.69 -14.54 7.97
C SER A 220 -17.14 -15.88 7.38
N LYS A 221 -16.65 -16.21 6.18
CA LYS A 221 -17.08 -17.44 5.45
C LYS A 221 -16.28 -18.65 5.90
N HIS A 222 -14.99 -18.48 6.09
CA HIS A 222 -14.01 -19.50 6.43
C HIS A 222 -13.09 -18.94 7.54
N PRO A 223 -13.42 -19.08 8.83
CA PRO A 223 -12.56 -18.64 9.91
C PRO A 223 -11.13 -19.15 9.74
N ALA A 224 -10.14 -18.29 9.97
CA ALA A 224 -8.74 -18.68 9.84
C ALA A 224 -8.43 -19.86 10.75
N ILE A 225 -7.81 -20.90 10.20
CA ILE A 225 -7.34 -22.07 10.95
C ILE A 225 -5.99 -21.81 11.65
N TYR A 226 -5.31 -20.72 11.25
CA TYR A 226 -4.15 -20.15 11.93
C TYR A 226 -4.05 -18.66 11.61
N VAL A 227 -3.56 -17.86 12.55
CA VAL A 227 -3.32 -16.42 12.40
C VAL A 227 -1.89 -16.11 12.80
N GLU A 228 -1.19 -15.36 11.96
CA GLU A 228 0.20 -14.92 12.16
C GLU A 228 0.39 -14.29 13.54
N GLN A 229 1.51 -14.61 14.19
CA GLN A 229 1.91 -14.08 15.48
C GLN A 229 3.09 -13.12 15.31
N PHE A 230 3.12 -12.06 16.10
CA PHE A 230 4.14 -11.02 16.04
C PHE A 230 4.90 -10.88 17.36
N ASP A 231 6.19 -10.63 17.27
CA ASP A 231 7.00 -9.99 18.30
C ASP A 231 7.19 -8.49 17.97
N GLN A 232 8.02 -7.79 18.73
CA GLN A 232 8.23 -6.36 18.54
C GLN A 232 8.92 -6.04 17.20
N GLU A 233 9.90 -6.84 16.77
CA GLU A 233 10.67 -6.63 15.54
C GLU A 233 9.80 -6.89 14.31
N THR A 234 9.11 -8.02 14.30
CA THR A 234 8.19 -8.38 13.21
C THR A 234 7.01 -7.41 13.12
N SER A 235 6.54 -6.85 14.24
CA SER A 235 5.48 -5.84 14.24
C SER A 235 5.87 -4.60 13.42
N VAL A 236 7.08 -4.07 13.60
CA VAL A 236 7.57 -2.92 12.80
C VAL A 236 7.61 -3.25 11.32
N LYS A 237 8.19 -4.41 10.96
CA LYS A 237 8.32 -4.85 9.58
C LYS A 237 6.96 -5.08 8.91
N ARG A 238 5.94 -5.52 9.67
CA ARG A 238 4.59 -5.90 9.18
C ARG A 238 3.53 -4.83 9.35
N THR A 239 3.85 -3.72 10.00
CA THR A 239 2.96 -2.54 10.02
C THR A 239 2.78 -2.01 8.60
N ASN A 240 1.56 -1.60 8.27
CA ASN A 240 1.21 -0.89 7.05
C ASN A 240 1.47 0.60 7.24
N TYR A 241 2.23 1.20 6.32
CA TYR A 241 2.70 2.58 6.39
C TYR A 241 2.03 3.48 5.36
N VAL A 242 1.86 4.75 5.73
CA VAL A 242 1.79 5.82 4.73
C VAL A 242 3.17 5.98 4.14
N VAL A 243 3.26 5.88 2.83
CA VAL A 243 4.51 5.97 2.08
C VAL A 243 4.44 7.14 1.11
N VAL A 244 5.53 7.88 1.02
CA VAL A 244 5.72 9.04 0.14
C VAL A 244 7.01 8.88 -0.66
N LYS A 245 7.28 9.76 -1.63
CA LYS A 245 8.64 9.86 -2.17
C LYS A 245 9.57 10.38 -1.07
N ASP A 246 10.81 9.93 -1.05
CA ASP A 246 11.80 10.31 -0.02
C ASP A 246 11.97 11.84 0.08
N GLU A 247 12.00 12.54 -1.04
CA GLU A 247 12.08 14.01 -1.11
C GLU A 247 10.86 14.73 -0.50
N ASN A 248 9.73 14.03 -0.29
CA ASN A 248 8.46 14.59 0.19
C ASN A 248 8.18 14.34 1.68
N LEU A 249 9.08 13.68 2.42
CA LEU A 249 8.87 13.34 3.84
C LEU A 249 8.54 14.58 4.71
N ASP A 250 9.20 15.70 4.46
CA ASP A 250 9.07 16.92 5.27
C ASP A 250 8.05 17.94 4.71
N THR A 251 7.28 17.59 3.68
CA THR A 251 6.29 18.51 3.10
C THR A 251 5.10 18.74 4.02
N GLU A 252 4.42 19.88 3.85
CA GLU A 252 3.21 20.20 4.63
C GLU A 252 2.07 19.20 4.34
N LYS A 253 1.97 18.67 3.12
CA LYS A 253 1.03 17.61 2.75
C LYS A 253 1.27 16.34 3.56
N THR A 254 2.53 15.88 3.61
CA THR A 254 2.92 14.68 4.38
C THR A 254 2.65 14.88 5.86
N LYS A 255 3.06 16.00 6.45
CA LYS A 255 2.81 16.30 7.87
C LYS A 255 1.31 16.35 8.20
N ALA A 256 0.51 16.96 7.33
CA ALA A 256 -0.94 17.01 7.52
C ALA A 256 -1.57 15.61 7.46
N LEU A 257 -1.14 14.77 6.49
CA LEU A 257 -1.62 13.40 6.36
C LEU A 257 -1.21 12.54 7.56
N VAL A 258 0.06 12.61 7.98
CA VAL A 258 0.58 11.90 9.17
C VAL A 258 -0.24 12.26 10.39
N LYS A 259 -0.39 13.56 10.71
CA LYS A 259 -1.19 14.04 11.85
C LYS A 259 -2.63 13.52 11.82
N ALA A 260 -3.25 13.50 10.63
CA ALA A 260 -4.65 13.10 10.50
C ALA A 260 -4.83 11.58 10.66
N ILE A 261 -3.94 10.78 10.06
CA ILE A 261 -4.08 9.32 10.05
C ILE A 261 -3.67 8.67 11.38
N THR A 262 -2.89 9.36 12.22
CA THR A 262 -2.51 8.91 13.57
C THR A 262 -3.41 9.47 14.68
N SER A 263 -4.53 10.10 14.33
CA SER A 263 -5.46 10.68 15.30
C SER A 263 -6.22 9.62 16.12
N ASP A 264 -6.71 10.02 17.31
CA ASP A 264 -7.55 9.17 18.16
C ASP A 264 -8.84 8.73 17.47
N GLU A 265 -9.38 9.56 16.55
CA GLU A 265 -10.54 9.23 15.74
C GLU A 265 -10.26 8.04 14.80
N VAL A 266 -9.06 8.00 14.19
CA VAL A 266 -8.65 6.88 13.33
C VAL A 266 -8.42 5.63 14.16
N LYS A 267 -7.75 5.74 15.31
CA LYS A 267 -7.56 4.60 16.24
C LYS A 267 -8.89 3.98 16.64
N SER A 268 -9.83 4.81 17.10
CA SER A 268 -11.16 4.34 17.51
C SER A 268 -11.91 3.69 16.35
N TYR A 269 -11.82 4.27 15.14
CA TYR A 269 -12.44 3.69 13.95
C TYR A 269 -11.89 2.28 13.64
N ILE A 270 -10.56 2.10 13.68
CA ILE A 270 -9.92 0.81 13.44
C ILE A 270 -10.40 -0.21 14.47
N GLU A 271 -10.35 0.13 15.78
CA GLU A 271 -10.72 -0.78 16.87
C GLU A 271 -12.20 -1.18 16.80
N ASP A 272 -13.09 -0.22 16.54
CA ASP A 272 -14.54 -0.44 16.51
C ASP A 272 -14.99 -1.20 15.26
N THR A 273 -14.35 -0.95 14.12
CA THR A 273 -14.75 -1.53 12.83
C THR A 273 -14.22 -2.94 12.64
N TYR A 274 -12.90 -3.13 12.87
CA TYR A 274 -12.23 -4.38 12.49
C TYR A 274 -12.06 -5.36 13.65
N LYS A 275 -12.29 -4.94 14.90
CA LYS A 275 -12.37 -5.82 16.10
C LYS A 275 -11.22 -6.80 16.24
N GLY A 276 -10.00 -6.35 15.88
CA GLY A 276 -8.77 -7.13 16.02
C GLY A 276 -8.29 -7.83 14.73
N SER A 277 -9.06 -7.86 13.66
CA SER A 277 -8.53 -8.29 12.34
C SER A 277 -7.62 -7.25 11.71
N VAL A 278 -7.76 -5.98 12.11
CA VAL A 278 -6.84 -4.88 11.86
C VAL A 278 -6.49 -4.27 13.20
N ILE A 279 -5.20 -4.08 13.47
CA ILE A 279 -4.68 -3.66 14.77
C ILE A 279 -4.00 -2.30 14.60
N ALA A 280 -4.48 -1.25 15.27
CA ALA A 280 -3.85 0.07 15.21
C ALA A 280 -2.39 0.01 15.72
N SER A 281 -1.47 0.61 14.95
CA SER A 281 -0.02 0.58 15.20
C SER A 281 0.60 1.90 14.73
N PHE A 282 0.39 2.98 15.52
CA PHE A 282 0.95 4.30 15.21
C PHE A 282 2.41 4.36 15.65
N ILE A 283 3.32 4.08 14.74
CA ILE A 283 4.76 4.00 15.00
C ILE A 283 5.58 4.67 13.91
N ASP A 284 6.81 5.08 14.26
CA ASP A 284 7.82 5.41 13.27
C ASP A 284 8.48 4.14 12.67
N THR A 285 9.47 4.31 11.80
CA THR A 285 10.20 3.19 11.18
C THR A 285 11.15 2.45 12.13
N GLU A 286 11.35 2.97 13.33
CA GLU A 286 12.15 2.36 14.41
C GLU A 286 11.26 1.64 15.44
N GLY A 287 9.92 1.76 15.31
CA GLY A 287 8.94 1.16 16.21
C GLY A 287 8.60 2.00 17.43
N ASN A 288 9.01 3.27 17.45
CA ASN A 288 8.62 4.18 18.53
C ASN A 288 7.19 4.69 18.28
N PRO A 289 6.35 4.79 19.34
CA PRO A 289 5.03 5.40 19.18
C PRO A 289 5.09 6.82 18.63
N VAL A 290 4.17 7.13 17.74
CA VAL A 290 3.93 8.49 17.21
C VAL A 290 2.68 9.04 17.88
N ASP A 291 2.83 10.21 18.56
CA ASP A 291 1.76 10.93 19.28
C ASP A 291 1.01 11.90 18.33
#